data_d5a704987a24e39d84f154ae7e5a68fe
#
_entry.id   d5a704987a24e39d84f154ae7e5a68fe
#
_cell.length_a   1.000
_cell.length_b   1.000
_cell.length_c   1.000
_cell.angle_alpha   90.00
_cell.angle_beta   90.00
_cell.angle_gamma   90.00
#
_symmetry.space_group_name_H-M   'P 1'
#
loop_
_entity.id
_entity.type
_entity.pdbx_description
1 polymer ?
#
loop_
_entity_poly.entity_id
_entity_poly.type
_entity_poly.pdbx_seq_one_letter_code
_entity_poly.pdbx_strand_id
1 'polypeptide(L)'
;MAMVTLQTAAEMEASRKQATSSEPKNPLAGMNVLTAEGQEPNQKGIQITEKALKRIRVAMAKEGVSPEQGGLRVGIQGGGCSGLSYNIRFDSQPRERDRVYTFGAGLQTVGDPTNGAPIRIFVDPKSFIYLHGMVLDFEETLMRQGFNFINPNSTKSCGCGSSFTA
;
A
#
# COMPACT_ATOMS: atom_id res chain seq x y z
N MET A 1 12.99 61.04 29.46
CA MET A 1 12.60 60.90 28.05
C MET A 1 12.71 59.45 27.68
N ALA A 2 11.58 58.76 27.61
CA ALA A 2 11.56 57.34 27.26
C ALA A 2 11.36 57.22 25.76
N MET A 3 12.35 56.63 25.06
CA MET A 3 12.20 56.26 23.64
C MET A 3 11.42 54.94 23.52
N VAL A 4 10.22 55.03 23.02
CA VAL A 4 9.41 53.86 22.63
C VAL A 4 9.86 53.45 21.25
N THR A 5 10.51 52.32 21.13
CA THR A 5 10.91 51.72 19.86
C THR A 5 9.69 51.03 19.25
N LEU A 6 9.17 51.58 18.17
CA LEU A 6 8.12 50.96 17.36
C LEU A 6 8.70 49.74 16.61
N GLN A 7 8.33 48.58 17.04
CA GLN A 7 8.59 47.33 16.30
C GLN A 7 7.69 47.32 15.06
N THR A 8 8.31 47.24 13.89
CA THR A 8 7.63 47.26 12.60
C THR A 8 6.94 45.92 12.33
N ALA A 9 5.79 45.96 11.67
CA ALA A 9 4.96 44.81 11.34
C ALA A 9 5.71 43.68 10.60
N ALA A 10 6.88 43.99 10.02
CA ALA A 10 7.72 42.97 9.34
C ALA A 10 8.40 41.96 10.29
N GLU A 11 8.67 42.34 11.56
CA GLU A 11 9.25 41.42 12.53
C GLU A 11 8.23 40.45 13.12
N MET A 12 6.94 40.79 13.09
CA MET A 12 5.87 39.90 13.52
C MET A 12 5.54 38.81 12.50
N GLU A 13 5.79 39.02 11.21
CA GLU A 13 5.59 38.02 10.16
C GLU A 13 6.70 36.95 10.12
N ALA A 14 7.93 37.32 10.49
CA ALA A 14 9.04 36.37 10.55
C ALA A 14 8.90 35.33 11.68
N SER A 15 8.25 35.70 12.79
CA SER A 15 8.02 34.80 13.93
C SER A 15 6.88 33.80 13.70
N ARG A 16 6.01 34.03 12.71
CA ARG A 16 4.85 33.17 12.40
C ARG A 16 5.17 32.03 11.43
N LYS A 17 6.37 32.02 10.84
CA LYS A 17 6.81 31.00 9.85
C LYS A 17 7.59 29.83 10.44
N GLN A 18 7.76 29.74 11.75
CA GLN A 18 8.53 28.66 12.39
C GLN A 18 7.69 27.70 13.27
N ALA A 19 6.39 27.75 13.16
CA ALA A 19 5.53 26.78 13.85
C ALA A 19 4.69 26.04 12.80
N THR A 20 5.03 24.81 12.59
CA THR A 20 4.35 23.69 11.95
C THR A 20 5.06 23.13 10.71
N SER A 21 6.20 22.49 10.91
CA SER A 21 6.62 21.43 10.02
C SER A 21 6.74 20.11 10.82
N SER A 22 5.62 19.64 11.37
CA SER A 22 5.42 18.22 11.55
C SER A 22 4.85 17.71 10.23
N GLU A 23 5.70 17.57 9.21
CA GLU A 23 5.37 16.73 8.06
C GLU A 23 4.98 15.36 8.62
N PRO A 24 3.79 14.84 8.28
CA PRO A 24 3.48 13.45 8.56
C PRO A 24 4.58 12.66 7.86
N LYS A 25 5.37 11.90 8.62
CA LYS A 25 6.39 10.99 8.08
C LYS A 25 5.66 10.12 7.07
N ASN A 26 5.85 10.43 5.78
CA ASN A 26 5.28 9.65 4.70
C ASN A 26 5.89 8.24 4.82
N PRO A 27 5.12 7.21 5.22
CA PRO A 27 5.64 5.86 5.42
C PRO A 27 6.16 5.24 4.12
N LEU A 28 5.92 5.91 2.99
CA LEU A 28 6.30 5.49 1.64
C LEU A 28 7.60 6.14 1.15
N ALA A 29 8.25 6.99 1.96
CA ALA A 29 9.49 7.63 1.59
C ALA A 29 10.59 6.58 1.35
N GLY A 30 11.06 6.46 0.10
CA GLY A 30 12.09 5.52 -0.31
C GLY A 30 11.58 4.15 -0.81
N MET A 31 10.28 3.93 -0.92
CA MET A 31 9.70 2.74 -1.53
C MET A 31 9.37 2.99 -3.01
N ASN A 32 9.80 2.09 -3.89
CA ASN A 32 9.33 2.05 -5.28
C ASN A 32 7.90 1.50 -5.29
N VAL A 33 6.93 2.40 -5.33
CA VAL A 33 5.51 2.05 -5.32
C VAL A 33 4.98 2.04 -6.75
N LEU A 34 4.36 0.94 -7.14
CA LEU A 34 3.73 0.76 -8.44
C LEU A 34 2.22 1.01 -8.32
N THR A 35 1.70 1.78 -9.25
CA THR A 35 0.25 2.01 -9.41
C THR A 35 -0.29 1.03 -10.45
N ALA A 36 -1.55 0.60 -10.31
CA ALA A 36 -2.19 -0.27 -11.28
C ALA A 36 -2.29 0.41 -12.65
N GLU A 37 -2.21 -0.38 -13.71
CA GLU A 37 -2.35 0.11 -15.08
C GLU A 37 -3.72 0.75 -15.28
N GLY A 38 -3.74 1.94 -15.88
CA GLY A 38 -4.96 2.72 -16.11
C GLY A 38 -5.49 3.47 -14.89
N GLN A 39 -4.75 3.48 -13.78
CA GLN A 39 -5.09 4.24 -12.59
C GLN A 39 -4.31 5.56 -12.56
N GLU A 40 -5.03 6.66 -12.42
CA GLU A 40 -4.42 7.98 -12.16
C GLU A 40 -3.67 7.94 -10.82
N PRO A 41 -2.49 8.57 -10.71
CA PRO A 41 -1.67 8.52 -9.49
C PRO A 41 -2.38 9.08 -8.24
N ASN A 42 -3.49 9.79 -8.44
CA ASN A 42 -4.30 10.37 -7.36
C ASN A 42 -5.59 9.58 -7.06
N GLN A 43 -5.86 8.48 -7.77
CA GLN A 43 -7.00 7.63 -7.46
C GLN A 43 -6.71 6.74 -6.25
N LYS A 44 -7.68 6.64 -5.37
CA LYS A 44 -7.62 5.82 -4.14
C LYS A 44 -7.74 4.31 -4.45
N GLY A 45 -6.90 3.82 -5.34
CA GLY A 45 -6.79 2.41 -5.65
C GLY A 45 -5.83 1.69 -4.72
N ILE A 46 -5.51 0.44 -5.05
CA ILE A 46 -4.45 -0.32 -4.37
C ILE A 46 -3.14 -0.05 -5.08
N GLN A 47 -2.07 0.01 -4.31
CA GLN A 47 -0.71 0.15 -4.80
C GLN A 47 0.12 -1.03 -4.30
N ILE A 48 1.19 -1.37 -5.00
CA ILE A 48 2.13 -2.40 -4.56
C ILE A 48 3.57 -1.91 -4.69
N THR A 49 4.45 -2.43 -3.86
CA THR A 49 5.89 -2.18 -4.03
C THR A 49 6.50 -3.17 -5.01
N GLU A 50 7.62 -2.80 -5.60
CA GLU A 50 8.38 -3.68 -6.50
C GLU A 50 8.81 -4.99 -5.81
N LYS A 51 9.13 -4.92 -4.52
CA LYS A 51 9.47 -6.10 -3.70
C LYS A 51 8.27 -7.05 -3.57
N ALA A 52 7.09 -6.49 -3.29
CA ALA A 52 5.86 -7.27 -3.23
C ALA A 52 5.52 -7.89 -4.58
N LEU A 53 5.65 -7.13 -5.68
CA LEU A 53 5.46 -7.62 -7.05
C LEU A 53 6.29 -8.87 -7.33
N LYS A 54 7.61 -8.77 -7.09
CA LYS A 54 8.54 -9.89 -7.30
C LYS A 54 8.15 -11.11 -6.47
N ARG A 55 7.79 -10.91 -5.21
CA ARG A 55 7.42 -12.02 -4.32
C ARG A 55 6.13 -12.69 -4.73
N ILE A 56 5.14 -11.91 -5.18
CA ILE A 56 3.87 -12.44 -5.70
C ILE A 56 4.13 -13.31 -6.92
N ARG A 57 4.97 -12.87 -7.87
CA ARG A 57 5.33 -13.65 -9.06
C ARG A 57 5.96 -14.99 -8.72
N VAL A 58 6.92 -14.98 -7.80
CA VAL A 58 7.55 -16.22 -7.31
C VAL A 58 6.55 -17.16 -6.65
N ALA A 59 5.63 -16.60 -5.85
CA ALA A 59 4.62 -17.38 -5.16
C ALA A 59 3.57 -17.95 -6.14
N MET A 60 3.12 -17.18 -7.12
CA MET A 60 2.21 -17.64 -8.18
C MET A 60 2.83 -18.80 -8.98
N ALA A 61 4.11 -18.72 -9.33
CA ALA A 61 4.81 -19.78 -10.02
C ALA A 61 4.89 -21.08 -9.19
N LYS A 62 5.07 -20.95 -7.86
CA LYS A 62 5.08 -22.10 -6.95
C LYS A 62 3.71 -22.75 -6.79
N GLU A 63 2.66 -21.94 -6.74
CA GLU A 63 1.27 -22.41 -6.62
C GLU A 63 0.69 -22.89 -7.97
N GLY A 64 1.45 -22.76 -9.07
CA GLY A 64 0.98 -23.15 -10.40
C GLY A 64 -0.14 -22.27 -10.95
N VAL A 65 -0.28 -21.06 -10.46
CA VAL A 65 -1.30 -20.10 -10.91
C VAL A 65 -0.79 -19.33 -12.10
N SER A 66 -1.49 -19.46 -13.24
CA SER A 66 -1.15 -18.72 -14.45
C SER A 66 -1.34 -17.20 -14.24
N PRO A 67 -0.34 -16.36 -14.54
CA PRO A 67 -0.47 -14.91 -14.42
C PRO A 67 -1.50 -14.30 -15.37
N GLU A 68 -1.85 -15.00 -16.46
CA GLU A 68 -2.83 -14.54 -17.45
C GLU A 68 -4.28 -14.64 -16.98
N GLN A 69 -4.60 -15.64 -16.19
CA GLN A 69 -5.95 -15.91 -15.73
C GLN A 69 -6.11 -15.72 -14.22
N GLY A 70 -5.11 -16.12 -13.46
CA GLY A 70 -5.10 -16.03 -12.01
C GLY A 70 -4.56 -14.71 -11.47
N GLY A 71 -4.59 -14.57 -10.16
CA GLY A 71 -4.07 -13.40 -9.46
C GLY A 71 -4.09 -13.58 -7.96
N LEU A 72 -3.63 -12.54 -7.28
CA LEU A 72 -3.66 -12.45 -5.83
C LEU A 72 -4.99 -11.85 -5.38
N ARG A 73 -5.77 -12.61 -4.63
CA ARG A 73 -6.97 -12.07 -4.00
C ARG A 73 -6.62 -11.47 -2.64
N VAL A 74 -6.93 -10.20 -2.48
CA VAL A 74 -6.77 -9.48 -1.22
C VAL A 74 -8.15 -9.15 -0.68
N GLY A 75 -8.42 -9.56 0.53
CA GLY A 75 -9.69 -9.35 1.19
C GLY A 75 -9.52 -9.01 2.66
N ILE A 76 -10.62 -8.64 3.29
CA ILE A 76 -10.70 -8.39 4.71
C ILE A 76 -11.66 -9.40 5.34
N GLN A 77 -11.24 -9.97 6.44
CA GLN A 77 -12.04 -10.88 7.25
C GLN A 77 -12.26 -10.27 8.63
N GLY A 78 -13.50 -10.28 9.09
CA GLY A 78 -13.81 -9.89 10.46
C GLY A 78 -13.16 -10.87 11.44
N GLY A 79 -12.39 -10.37 12.37
CA GLY A 79 -11.66 -11.14 13.39
C GLY A 79 -12.16 -10.80 14.78
N GLY A 80 -13.28 -11.34 15.22
CA GLY A 80 -13.73 -11.33 16.62
C GLY A 80 -13.48 -10.02 17.40
N CYS A 81 -12.95 -10.13 18.61
CA CYS A 81 -12.68 -9.00 19.52
C CYS A 81 -11.52 -8.08 19.09
N SER A 82 -10.75 -8.43 18.07
CA SER A 82 -9.49 -7.76 17.70
C SER A 82 -9.57 -6.88 16.46
N GLY A 83 -10.75 -6.74 15.83
CA GLY A 83 -10.89 -5.91 14.63
C GLY A 83 -10.90 -6.71 13.34
N LEU A 84 -10.29 -6.14 12.29
CA LEU A 84 -10.28 -6.69 10.94
C LEU A 84 -8.92 -7.31 10.64
N SER A 85 -8.90 -8.42 9.89
CA SER A 85 -7.68 -9.11 9.46
C SER A 85 -7.58 -9.12 7.94
N TYR A 86 -6.38 -8.89 7.43
CA TYR A 86 -6.10 -9.04 5.99
C TYR A 86 -6.02 -10.52 5.63
N ASN A 87 -6.66 -10.88 4.55
CA ASN A 87 -6.63 -12.22 3.98
C ASN A 87 -6.06 -12.16 2.57
N ILE A 88 -5.02 -12.95 2.33
CA ILE A 88 -4.39 -13.07 1.02
C ILE A 88 -4.46 -14.51 0.58
N ARG A 89 -4.87 -14.75 -0.66
CA ARG A 89 -4.83 -16.07 -1.29
C ARG A 89 -4.67 -15.94 -2.79
N PHE A 90 -4.15 -16.96 -3.42
CA PHE A 90 -4.16 -17.07 -4.87
C PHE A 90 -5.51 -17.58 -5.36
N ASP A 91 -5.99 -17.00 -6.44
CA ASP A 91 -7.24 -17.40 -7.06
C ASP A 91 -7.03 -17.48 -8.58
N SER A 92 -7.61 -18.49 -9.22
CA SER A 92 -7.45 -18.71 -10.65
C SER A 92 -8.29 -17.75 -11.50
N GLN A 93 -9.34 -17.17 -10.93
CA GLN A 93 -10.25 -16.31 -11.67
C GLN A 93 -10.83 -15.19 -10.79
N PRO A 94 -11.04 -13.97 -11.33
CA PRO A 94 -11.80 -12.93 -10.67
C PRO A 94 -13.26 -13.33 -10.58
N ARG A 95 -13.94 -12.90 -9.54
CA ARG A 95 -15.40 -13.01 -9.42
C ARG A 95 -16.08 -11.85 -10.15
N GLU A 96 -17.34 -12.00 -10.48
CA GLU A 96 -18.14 -11.05 -11.27
C GLU A 96 -18.14 -9.61 -10.73
N ARG A 97 -18.04 -9.43 -9.41
CA ARG A 97 -18.04 -8.12 -8.75
C ARG A 97 -16.68 -7.68 -8.23
N ASP A 98 -15.63 -8.44 -8.48
CA ASP A 98 -14.30 -8.08 -8.04
C ASP A 98 -13.75 -6.90 -8.83
N ARG A 99 -13.02 -6.04 -8.14
CA ARG A 99 -12.16 -5.06 -8.78
C ARG A 99 -10.83 -5.72 -9.13
N VAL A 100 -10.43 -5.60 -10.37
CA VAL A 100 -9.19 -6.19 -10.86
C VAL A 100 -8.18 -5.07 -11.10
N TYR A 101 -7.04 -5.16 -10.47
CA TYR A 101 -5.92 -4.23 -10.62
C TYR A 101 -4.76 -4.97 -11.27
N THR A 102 -4.21 -4.43 -12.36
CA THR A 102 -3.09 -5.01 -13.08
C THR A 102 -1.83 -4.21 -12.78
N PHE A 103 -0.74 -4.91 -12.49
CA PHE A 103 0.53 -4.31 -12.14
C PHE A 103 1.68 -4.93 -12.90
N GLY A 104 2.68 -4.11 -13.22
CA GLY A 104 4.00 -4.55 -13.64
C GLY A 104 4.07 -5.21 -15.00
N ALA A 105 3.16 -4.90 -15.94
CA ALA A 105 3.31 -5.35 -17.31
C ALA A 105 4.62 -4.85 -17.90
N GLY A 106 5.41 -5.78 -18.46
CA GLY A 106 6.71 -5.47 -19.03
C GLY A 106 7.84 -5.16 -18.03
N LEU A 107 7.55 -5.07 -16.73
CA LEU A 107 8.56 -4.85 -15.72
C LEU A 107 9.26 -6.16 -15.38
N GLN A 108 10.45 -6.36 -15.94
CA GLN A 108 11.29 -7.51 -15.63
C GLN A 108 12.14 -7.23 -14.39
N THR A 109 12.10 -8.14 -13.44
CA THR A 109 12.95 -8.10 -12.25
C THR A 109 13.92 -9.28 -12.25
N VAL A 110 15.11 -9.09 -11.73
CA VAL A 110 16.12 -10.16 -11.66
C VAL A 110 15.59 -11.36 -10.87
N GLY A 111 15.61 -12.55 -11.52
CA GLY A 111 15.08 -13.78 -10.92
C GLY A 111 13.57 -13.92 -11.00
N ASP A 112 12.92 -13.21 -11.93
CA ASP A 112 11.49 -13.29 -12.17
C ASP A 112 11.12 -14.52 -12.99
N PRO A 113 10.37 -15.49 -12.44
CA PRO A 113 9.99 -16.70 -13.16
C PRO A 113 8.91 -16.46 -14.22
N THR A 114 8.26 -15.29 -14.20
CA THR A 114 7.14 -14.97 -15.09
C THR A 114 7.55 -14.10 -16.28
N ASN A 115 8.83 -13.79 -16.41
CA ASN A 115 9.40 -13.01 -17.53
C ASN A 115 8.71 -11.66 -17.75
N GLY A 116 8.33 -10.97 -16.68
CA GLY A 116 7.67 -9.66 -16.76
C GLY A 116 6.16 -9.73 -17.01
N ALA A 117 5.54 -10.89 -16.83
CA ALA A 117 4.08 -11.00 -16.95
C ALA A 117 3.36 -10.10 -15.93
N PRO A 118 2.24 -9.49 -16.34
CA PRO A 118 1.45 -8.66 -15.44
C PRO A 118 0.87 -9.49 -14.30
N ILE A 119 0.79 -8.90 -13.12
CA ILE A 119 0.09 -9.48 -11.98
C ILE A 119 -1.28 -8.82 -11.83
N ARG A 120 -2.27 -9.65 -11.56
CA ARG A 120 -3.61 -9.18 -11.23
C ARG A 120 -3.88 -9.32 -9.73
N ILE A 121 -4.44 -8.27 -9.15
CA ILE A 121 -4.94 -8.27 -7.78
C ILE A 121 -6.46 -8.15 -7.81
N PHE A 122 -7.13 -9.10 -7.17
CA PHE A 122 -8.58 -9.15 -7.06
C PHE A 122 -9.02 -8.65 -5.70
N VAL A 123 -9.95 -7.73 -5.67
CA VAL A 123 -10.49 -7.16 -4.44
C VAL A 123 -12.00 -7.18 -4.50
N ASP A 124 -12.61 -7.79 -3.50
CA ASP A 124 -14.06 -7.78 -3.40
C ASP A 124 -14.60 -6.40 -2.98
N PRO A 125 -15.83 -6.02 -3.38
CA PRO A 125 -16.38 -4.70 -3.11
C PRO A 125 -16.48 -4.33 -1.64
N LYS A 126 -16.70 -5.29 -0.75
CA LYS A 126 -16.78 -5.06 0.70
C LYS A 126 -15.41 -4.73 1.28
N SER A 127 -14.39 -5.50 0.90
CA SER A 127 -13.01 -5.27 1.34
C SER A 127 -12.46 -3.96 0.76
N PHE A 128 -12.86 -3.59 -0.45
CA PHE A 128 -12.38 -2.37 -1.10
C PHE A 128 -12.66 -1.10 -0.29
N ILE A 129 -13.77 -1.04 0.45
CA ILE A 129 -14.13 0.10 1.30
C ILE A 129 -13.01 0.40 2.32
N TYR A 130 -12.33 -0.63 2.80
CA TYR A 130 -11.24 -0.53 3.78
C TYR A 130 -9.86 -0.52 3.14
N LEU A 131 -9.72 -1.08 1.94
CA LEU A 131 -8.42 -1.26 1.27
C LEU A 131 -8.06 -0.14 0.28
N HIS A 132 -8.97 0.81 0.03
CA HIS A 132 -8.68 1.90 -0.91
C HIS A 132 -7.52 2.78 -0.42
N GLY A 133 -6.57 3.04 -1.29
CA GLY A 133 -5.35 3.79 -0.96
C GLY A 133 -4.28 2.97 -0.21
N MET A 134 -4.49 1.68 -0.02
CA MET A 134 -3.55 0.77 0.62
C MET A 134 -2.34 0.51 -0.28
N VAL A 135 -1.17 0.37 0.35
CA VAL A 135 0.05 -0.12 -0.28
C VAL A 135 0.39 -1.50 0.26
N LEU A 136 0.54 -2.46 -0.65
CA LEU A 136 1.01 -3.81 -0.33
C LEU A 136 2.53 -3.84 -0.50
N ASP A 137 3.23 -4.07 0.58
CA ASP A 137 4.69 -4.23 0.61
C ASP A 137 5.09 -5.65 1.02
N PHE A 138 6.32 -6.02 0.75
CA PHE A 138 6.90 -7.26 1.22
C PHE A 138 8.15 -6.98 2.04
N GLU A 139 8.09 -7.33 3.30
CA GLU A 139 9.20 -7.22 4.22
C GLU A 139 9.95 -8.53 4.30
N GLU A 140 11.26 -8.46 4.07
CA GLU A 140 12.18 -9.59 4.20
C GLU A 140 13.35 -9.17 5.07
N THR A 141 13.29 -9.57 6.33
CA THR A 141 14.35 -9.36 7.32
C THR A 141 14.78 -10.70 7.90
N LEU A 142 15.89 -10.73 8.62
CA LEU A 142 16.36 -11.95 9.28
C LEU A 142 15.35 -12.51 10.30
N MET A 143 14.50 -11.65 10.86
CA MET A 143 13.54 -12.00 11.91
C MET A 143 12.10 -12.15 11.40
N ARG A 144 11.81 -11.61 10.22
CA ARG A 144 10.45 -11.55 9.68
C ARG A 144 10.45 -11.60 8.17
N GLN A 145 9.60 -12.45 7.63
CA GLN A 145 9.32 -12.52 6.20
C GLN A 145 7.80 -12.55 5.99
N GLY A 146 7.27 -11.59 5.26
CA GLY A 146 5.83 -11.54 5.01
C GLY A 146 5.35 -10.29 4.28
N PHE A 147 4.09 -10.34 3.87
CA PHE A 147 3.41 -9.18 3.32
C PHE A 147 3.06 -8.19 4.42
N ASN A 148 3.35 -6.94 4.18
CA ASN A 148 3.03 -5.83 5.06
C ASN A 148 1.99 -4.93 4.37
N PHE A 149 0.96 -4.56 5.11
CA PHE A 149 -0.14 -3.74 4.62
C PHE A 149 -0.05 -2.33 5.20
N ILE A 150 0.28 -1.38 4.36
CA ILE A 150 0.30 0.04 4.72
C ILE A 150 -1.06 0.62 4.31
N ASN A 151 -1.96 0.74 5.26
CA ASN A 151 -3.32 1.15 5.00
C ASN A 151 -3.62 2.50 5.68
N PRO A 152 -3.90 3.56 4.92
CA PRO A 152 -4.22 4.88 5.47
C PRO A 152 -5.57 4.90 6.24
N ASN A 153 -6.43 3.92 5.99
CA ASN A 153 -7.73 3.82 6.65
C ASN A 153 -7.67 3.05 7.98
N SER A 154 -6.49 2.52 8.36
CA SER A 154 -6.32 1.85 9.65
C SER A 154 -6.06 2.85 10.76
N THR A 155 -6.81 2.79 11.85
CA THR A 155 -6.59 3.62 13.04
C THR A 155 -5.52 3.02 13.95
N LYS A 156 -5.46 1.69 14.00
CA LYS A 156 -4.43 0.93 14.71
C LYS A 156 -4.11 -0.35 13.94
N SER A 157 -2.84 -0.64 13.76
CA SER A 157 -2.37 -1.92 13.21
C SER A 157 -1.68 -2.73 14.29
N CYS A 158 -1.79 -4.05 14.25
CA CYS A 158 -0.99 -4.88 15.13
C CYS A 158 0.49 -4.81 14.72
N GLY A 159 1.41 -5.05 15.65
CA GLY A 159 2.84 -5.09 15.37
C GLY A 159 3.27 -6.12 14.32
N CYS A 160 2.40 -7.09 14.00
CA CYS A 160 2.59 -8.08 12.94
C CYS A 160 2.09 -7.61 11.56
N GLY A 161 1.35 -6.48 11.46
CA GLY A 161 0.83 -5.95 10.20
C GLY A 161 -0.31 -6.75 9.56
N SER A 162 -0.79 -7.82 10.19
CA SER A 162 -1.82 -8.71 9.63
C SER A 162 -3.25 -8.37 10.05
N SER A 163 -3.42 -7.52 11.07
CA SER A 163 -4.74 -7.08 11.54
C SER A 163 -4.74 -5.59 11.88
N PHE A 164 -5.90 -4.97 11.77
CA PHE A 164 -6.09 -3.55 12.02
C PHE A 164 -7.49 -3.25 12.56
N THR A 165 -7.67 -2.06 13.10
CA THR A 165 -8.96 -1.49 13.45
C THR A 165 -9.24 -0.33 12.49
N ALA A 166 -10.43 -0.29 11.90
CA ALA A 166 -10.89 0.76 11.01
C ALA A 166 -11.75 1.78 11.78
#